data_0f67d8b6b7e6101ff691c78822133013
#
_entry.id   0f67d8b6b7e6101ff691c78822133013
#
_cell.length_a   1.000
_cell.length_b   1.000
_cell.length_c   1.000
_cell.angle_alpha   90.00
_cell.angle_beta   90.00
_cell.angle_gamma   90.00
#
_symmetry.space_group_name_H-M   'P 1'
#
loop_
_entity.id
_entity.type
_entity.pdbx_description
1 polymer ?
#
loop_
_entity_poly.entity_id
_entity_poly.type
_entity_poly.pdbx_seq_one_letter_code
_entity_poly.pdbx_strand_id
1 'polypeptide(L)'
;MNKAEMTPAERGTAMHTFMQFCDYEKAKEDLETEISRLLNSGFISNEQANALDKAKLNSFFSSTFAGRMFNSDNIYREIKVSTFVKANDIYDIKFNNDILVQGIADCVFEENGELILVDYKTDRVKNENELLDRYKKQIAFYRMAIEKTLKKPVKEAVLYSFCLEKVC
;
A
#
# COMPACT_ATOMS: atom_id res chain seq x y z
N MET A 1 9.21 -13.83 30.61
CA MET A 1 9.90 -13.79 29.31
C MET A 1 9.62 -12.42 28.71
N ASN A 2 10.64 -11.57 28.55
CA ASN A 2 10.48 -10.30 27.84
C ASN A 2 10.09 -10.62 26.40
N LYS A 3 8.85 -10.30 25.97
CA LYS A 3 8.52 -10.29 24.54
C LYS A 3 9.41 -9.24 23.88
N ALA A 4 10.21 -9.66 22.91
CA ALA A 4 10.99 -8.73 22.10
C ALA A 4 10.03 -7.74 21.43
N GLU A 5 10.33 -6.45 21.53
CA GLU A 5 9.54 -5.43 20.82
C GLU A 5 9.67 -5.66 19.31
N MET A 6 8.56 -5.53 18.59
CA MET A 6 8.56 -5.64 17.12
C MET A 6 9.45 -4.56 16.50
N THR A 7 10.25 -4.97 15.54
CA THR A 7 11.09 -4.07 14.75
C THR A 7 10.24 -3.12 13.90
N PRO A 8 10.80 -2.01 13.40
CA PRO A 8 10.09 -1.12 12.47
C PRO A 8 9.56 -1.86 11.24
N ALA A 9 10.31 -2.82 10.70
CA ALA A 9 9.91 -3.62 9.55
C ALA A 9 8.69 -4.51 9.86
N GLU A 10 8.69 -5.19 11.02
CA GLU A 10 7.56 -6.02 11.46
C GLU A 10 6.31 -5.17 11.72
N ARG A 11 6.46 -3.97 12.28
CA ARG A 11 5.34 -3.02 12.42
C ARG A 11 4.80 -2.57 11.07
N GLY A 12 5.69 -2.31 10.10
CA GLY A 12 5.30 -2.03 8.71
C GLY A 12 4.48 -3.18 8.12
N THR A 13 4.97 -4.41 8.27
CA THR A 13 4.25 -5.62 7.81
C THR A 13 2.87 -5.73 8.48
N ALA A 14 2.75 -5.46 9.79
CA ALA A 14 1.46 -5.48 10.48
C ALA A 14 0.47 -4.47 9.89
N MET A 15 0.92 -3.25 9.59
CA MET A 15 0.10 -2.22 8.94
C MET A 15 -0.37 -2.66 7.54
N HIS A 16 0.53 -3.20 6.70
CA HIS A 16 0.16 -3.72 5.38
C HIS A 16 -0.82 -4.89 5.48
N THR A 17 -0.58 -5.84 6.38
CA THR A 17 -1.50 -6.97 6.61
C THR A 17 -2.88 -6.48 7.03
N PHE A 18 -2.95 -5.48 7.92
CA PHE A 18 -4.22 -4.87 8.28
C PHE A 18 -4.92 -4.25 7.07
N MET A 19 -4.23 -3.42 6.29
CA MET A 19 -4.79 -2.77 5.10
C MET A 19 -5.23 -3.78 4.02
N GLN A 20 -4.55 -4.93 3.93
CA GLN A 20 -4.90 -6.01 3.02
C GLN A 20 -6.25 -6.66 3.37
N PHE A 21 -6.50 -6.94 4.65
CA PHE A 21 -7.62 -7.80 5.08
C PHE A 21 -8.78 -7.07 5.74
N CYS A 22 -8.60 -5.81 6.16
CA CYS A 22 -9.68 -5.08 6.81
C CYS A 22 -10.83 -4.77 5.83
N ASP A 23 -12.02 -4.75 6.38
CA ASP A 23 -13.18 -4.14 5.75
C ASP A 23 -13.08 -2.63 5.97
N TYR A 24 -12.92 -1.87 4.90
CA TYR A 24 -12.64 -0.42 4.99
C TYR A 24 -13.80 0.37 5.61
N GLU A 25 -15.05 -0.03 5.32
CA GLU A 25 -16.22 0.63 5.91
C GLU A 25 -16.30 0.36 7.40
N LYS A 26 -16.12 -0.90 7.81
CA LYS A 26 -16.12 -1.26 9.23
C LYS A 26 -14.96 -0.64 9.99
N ALA A 27 -13.76 -0.60 9.39
CA ALA A 27 -12.60 0.02 9.99
C ALA A 27 -12.80 1.55 10.19
N LYS A 28 -13.51 2.21 9.27
CA LYS A 28 -13.90 3.60 9.40
C LYS A 28 -14.93 3.83 10.50
N GLU A 29 -15.90 2.92 10.65
CA GLU A 29 -16.95 3.01 11.67
C GLU A 29 -16.40 2.72 13.08
N ASP A 30 -15.69 1.61 13.24
CA ASP A 30 -15.12 1.16 14.51
C ASP A 30 -13.84 0.33 14.27
N LEU A 31 -12.71 1.00 14.33
CA LEU A 31 -11.40 0.40 14.11
C LEU A 31 -11.10 -0.73 15.11
N GLU A 32 -11.50 -0.58 16.38
CA GLU A 32 -11.21 -1.60 17.41
C GLU A 32 -12.01 -2.88 17.17
N THR A 33 -13.27 -2.74 16.78
CA THR A 33 -14.10 -3.89 16.40
C THR A 33 -13.54 -4.60 15.18
N GLU A 34 -13.06 -3.86 14.18
CA GLU A 34 -12.47 -4.45 12.99
C GLU A 34 -11.13 -5.15 13.27
N ILE A 35 -10.26 -4.55 14.10
CA ILE A 35 -9.03 -5.22 14.57
C ILE A 35 -9.37 -6.53 15.29
N SER A 36 -10.37 -6.51 16.17
CA SER A 36 -10.82 -7.68 16.90
C SER A 36 -11.37 -8.78 15.96
N ARG A 37 -12.10 -8.38 14.92
CA ARG A 37 -12.58 -9.30 13.88
C ARG A 37 -11.43 -10.00 13.16
N LEU A 38 -10.42 -9.23 12.71
CA LEU A 38 -9.25 -9.78 12.00
C LEU A 38 -8.44 -10.71 12.90
N LEU A 39 -8.28 -10.36 14.17
CA LEU A 39 -7.61 -11.19 15.15
C LEU A 39 -8.33 -12.52 15.37
N ASN A 40 -9.65 -12.47 15.63
CA ASN A 40 -10.48 -13.65 15.85
C ASN A 40 -10.57 -14.56 14.62
N SER A 41 -10.47 -13.98 13.42
CA SER A 41 -10.48 -14.72 12.15
C SER A 41 -9.08 -15.21 11.73
N GLY A 42 -8.03 -14.92 12.51
CA GLY A 42 -6.68 -15.39 12.26
C GLY A 42 -5.95 -14.66 11.11
N PHE A 43 -6.47 -13.53 10.62
CA PHE A 43 -5.79 -12.73 9.58
C PHE A 43 -4.59 -11.96 10.14
N ILE A 44 -4.63 -11.57 11.41
CA ILE A 44 -3.52 -10.95 12.12
C ILE A 44 -3.27 -11.67 13.44
N SER A 45 -2.02 -11.66 13.90
CA SER A 45 -1.65 -12.18 15.21
C SER A 45 -1.89 -11.15 16.33
N ASN A 46 -1.86 -11.61 17.59
CA ASN A 46 -1.89 -10.71 18.75
C ASN A 46 -0.76 -9.67 18.72
N GLU A 47 0.44 -10.10 18.31
CA GLU A 47 1.60 -9.22 18.20
C GLU A 47 1.35 -8.15 17.13
N GLN A 48 0.82 -8.54 15.97
CA GLN A 48 0.48 -7.61 14.91
C GLN A 48 -0.61 -6.63 15.34
N ALA A 49 -1.69 -7.11 15.96
CA ALA A 49 -2.77 -6.25 16.46
C ALA A 49 -2.27 -5.19 17.45
N ASN A 50 -1.36 -5.59 18.37
CA ASN A 50 -0.75 -4.68 19.33
C ASN A 50 0.25 -3.68 18.69
N ALA A 51 0.80 -4.01 17.53
CA ALA A 51 1.78 -3.18 16.83
C ALA A 51 1.14 -2.16 15.87
N LEU A 52 -0.17 -2.26 15.62
CA LEU A 52 -0.88 -1.32 14.76
C LEU A 52 -0.84 0.10 15.32
N ASP A 53 -0.49 1.06 14.49
CA ASP A 53 -0.60 2.48 14.81
C ASP A 53 -2.04 2.95 14.55
N LYS A 54 -2.88 2.78 15.56
CA LYS A 54 -4.33 3.06 15.48
C LYS A 54 -4.62 4.52 15.19
N ALA A 55 -3.79 5.45 15.66
CA ALA A 55 -3.96 6.87 15.38
C ALA A 55 -3.79 7.15 13.88
N LYS A 56 -2.76 6.59 13.26
CA LYS A 56 -2.51 6.73 11.82
C LYS A 56 -3.55 6.01 10.96
N LEU A 57 -4.05 4.85 11.41
CA LEU A 57 -5.15 4.17 10.73
C LEU A 57 -6.42 5.02 10.78
N ASN A 58 -6.79 5.57 11.94
CA ASN A 58 -7.94 6.46 12.06
C ASN A 58 -7.78 7.73 11.19
N SER A 59 -6.59 8.31 11.13
CA SER A 59 -6.27 9.43 10.25
C SER A 59 -6.48 9.06 8.77
N PHE A 60 -6.00 7.89 8.34
CA PHE A 60 -6.23 7.38 6.99
C PHE A 60 -7.72 7.24 6.68
N PHE A 61 -8.46 6.48 7.50
CA PHE A 61 -9.88 6.19 7.25
C PHE A 61 -10.77 7.44 7.31
N SER A 62 -10.34 8.49 8.00
CA SER A 62 -11.02 9.78 8.06
C SER A 62 -10.61 10.76 6.95
N SER A 63 -9.60 10.39 6.14
CA SER A 63 -9.07 11.26 5.09
C SER A 63 -10.02 11.38 3.89
N THR A 64 -9.93 12.51 3.18
CA THR A 64 -10.65 12.69 1.90
C THR A 64 -10.20 11.69 0.85
N PHE A 65 -8.94 11.26 0.90
CA PHE A 65 -8.40 10.25 -0.01
C PHE A 65 -9.05 8.88 0.21
N ALA A 66 -9.15 8.44 1.46
CA ALA A 66 -9.87 7.20 1.77
C ALA A 66 -11.36 7.29 1.38
N GLY A 67 -11.97 8.48 1.51
CA GLY A 67 -13.33 8.73 1.02
C GLY A 67 -13.51 8.48 -0.48
N ARG A 68 -12.50 8.81 -1.30
CA ARG A 68 -12.50 8.45 -2.74
C ARG A 68 -12.52 6.94 -2.95
N MET A 69 -11.69 6.21 -2.19
CA MET A 69 -11.64 4.74 -2.26
C MET A 69 -12.98 4.11 -1.88
N PHE A 70 -13.63 4.58 -0.81
CA PHE A 70 -14.91 4.03 -0.34
C PHE A 70 -16.07 4.28 -1.33
N ASN A 71 -15.98 5.34 -2.12
CA ASN A 71 -16.96 5.64 -3.18
C ASN A 71 -16.65 4.95 -4.52
N SER A 72 -15.61 4.11 -4.56
CA SER A 72 -15.20 3.38 -5.76
C SER A 72 -16.04 2.13 -5.96
N ASP A 73 -16.40 1.83 -7.21
CA ASP A 73 -17.13 0.61 -7.57
C ASP A 73 -16.28 -0.65 -7.39
N ASN A 74 -14.96 -0.54 -7.55
CA ASN A 74 -14.03 -1.66 -7.50
C ASN A 74 -12.76 -1.29 -6.76
N ILE A 75 -12.38 -2.11 -5.77
CA ILE A 75 -11.12 -2.02 -5.04
C ILE A 75 -10.39 -3.35 -5.15
N TYR A 76 -9.20 -3.31 -5.71
CA TYR A 76 -8.31 -4.46 -5.84
C TYR A 76 -7.16 -4.32 -4.84
N ARG A 77 -6.86 -5.38 -4.10
CA ARG A 77 -5.77 -5.39 -3.11
C ARG A 77 -4.78 -6.47 -3.42
N GLU A 78 -3.50 -6.23 -3.10
CA GLU A 78 -2.42 -7.20 -3.27
C GLU A 78 -2.38 -7.78 -4.70
N ILE A 79 -2.43 -6.89 -5.70
CA ILE A 79 -2.38 -7.32 -7.10
C ILE A 79 -0.97 -7.76 -7.43
N LYS A 80 -0.82 -9.05 -7.74
CA LYS A 80 0.43 -9.58 -8.28
C LYS A 80 0.63 -9.07 -9.70
N VAL A 81 1.74 -8.40 -9.92
CA VAL A 81 2.12 -7.88 -11.24
C VAL A 81 3.46 -8.46 -11.67
N SER A 82 3.57 -8.71 -12.97
CA SER A 82 4.83 -9.09 -13.59
C SER A 82 4.91 -8.49 -14.99
N THR A 83 6.07 -7.96 -15.35
CA THR A 83 6.28 -7.45 -16.70
C THR A 83 7.76 -7.46 -17.06
N PHE A 84 8.03 -7.53 -18.35
CA PHE A 84 9.38 -7.34 -18.87
C PHE A 84 9.70 -5.85 -18.98
N VAL A 85 10.87 -5.48 -18.50
CA VAL A 85 11.43 -4.13 -18.58
C VAL A 85 12.88 -4.20 -19.03
N LYS A 86 13.41 -3.13 -19.59
CA LYS A 86 14.82 -3.06 -19.89
C LYS A 86 15.64 -2.98 -18.61
N ALA A 87 16.69 -3.75 -18.51
CA ALA A 87 17.52 -3.80 -17.31
C ALA A 87 18.11 -2.45 -16.93
N ASN A 88 18.47 -1.62 -17.92
CA ASN A 88 18.99 -0.26 -17.71
C ASN A 88 17.93 0.75 -17.23
N ASP A 89 16.63 0.44 -17.33
CA ASP A 89 15.57 1.32 -16.80
C ASP A 89 15.48 1.21 -15.26
N ILE A 90 15.94 0.07 -14.72
CA ILE A 90 15.87 -0.21 -13.27
C ILE A 90 17.25 -0.11 -12.61
N TYR A 91 18.27 -0.68 -13.27
CA TYR A 91 19.63 -0.77 -12.76
C TYR A 91 20.56 0.15 -13.55
N ASP A 92 21.53 0.75 -12.88
CA ASP A 92 22.60 1.51 -13.54
C ASP A 92 23.64 0.54 -14.11
N ILE A 93 23.29 -0.14 -15.22
CA ILE A 93 24.10 -1.14 -15.90
C ILE A 93 24.11 -0.90 -17.41
N LYS A 94 25.19 -1.34 -18.06
CA LYS A 94 25.38 -1.17 -19.51
C LYS A 94 24.58 -2.17 -20.37
N PHE A 95 24.00 -3.20 -19.76
CA PHE A 95 23.22 -4.21 -20.48
C PHE A 95 21.77 -3.78 -20.63
N ASN A 96 21.25 -3.90 -21.84
CA ASN A 96 19.87 -3.51 -22.17
C ASN A 96 18.99 -4.74 -22.50
N ASN A 97 19.22 -5.84 -21.79
CA ASN A 97 18.37 -7.04 -21.94
C ASN A 97 17.03 -6.84 -21.23
N ASP A 98 16.01 -7.51 -21.76
CA ASP A 98 14.73 -7.61 -21.06
C ASP A 98 14.88 -8.50 -19.81
N ILE A 99 14.44 -7.99 -18.69
CA ILE A 99 14.35 -8.72 -17.43
C ILE A 99 12.91 -8.80 -16.96
N LEU A 100 12.52 -9.95 -16.43
CA LEU A 100 11.23 -10.10 -15.77
C LEU A 100 11.29 -9.49 -14.39
N VAL A 101 10.45 -8.50 -14.13
CA VAL A 101 10.27 -7.92 -12.80
C VAL A 101 8.89 -8.28 -12.29
N GLN A 102 8.83 -8.69 -11.03
CA GLN A 102 7.61 -9.06 -10.34
C GLN A 102 7.45 -8.20 -9.09
N GLY A 103 6.20 -7.96 -8.72
CA GLY A 103 5.87 -7.23 -7.51
C GLY A 103 4.43 -7.45 -7.10
N ILE A 104 4.06 -6.82 -6.00
CA ILE A 104 2.68 -6.81 -5.48
C ILE A 104 2.32 -5.35 -5.24
N ALA A 105 1.27 -4.88 -5.92
CA ALA A 105 0.72 -3.55 -5.70
C ALA A 105 -0.30 -3.62 -4.56
N ASP A 106 -0.15 -2.78 -3.55
CA ASP A 106 -0.95 -2.86 -2.32
C ASP A 106 -2.43 -2.66 -2.58
N CYS A 107 -2.79 -1.60 -3.33
CA CYS A 107 -4.17 -1.28 -3.60
C CYS A 107 -4.33 -0.54 -4.94
N VAL A 108 -5.38 -0.88 -5.68
CA VAL A 108 -5.84 -0.15 -6.85
C VAL A 108 -7.34 0.01 -6.75
N PHE A 109 -7.88 1.20 -6.99
CA PHE A 109 -9.31 1.41 -7.04
C PHE A 109 -9.73 2.15 -8.33
N GLU A 110 -11.00 2.02 -8.70
CA GLU A 110 -11.54 2.64 -9.90
C GLU A 110 -12.27 3.94 -9.56
N GLU A 111 -11.95 5.00 -10.28
CA GLU A 111 -12.61 6.30 -10.19
C GLU A 111 -12.91 6.82 -11.60
N ASN A 112 -14.19 6.97 -11.93
CA ASN A 112 -14.65 7.47 -13.24
C ASN A 112 -14.10 6.65 -14.45
N GLY A 113 -13.92 5.34 -14.28
CA GLY A 113 -13.41 4.44 -15.31
C GLY A 113 -11.90 4.39 -15.47
N GLU A 114 -11.17 5.15 -14.66
CA GLU A 114 -9.70 5.15 -14.59
C GLU A 114 -9.22 4.51 -13.29
N LEU A 115 -7.96 4.08 -13.25
CA LEU A 115 -7.37 3.44 -12.08
C LEU A 115 -6.59 4.45 -11.24
N ILE A 116 -6.71 4.31 -9.93
CA ILE A 116 -5.87 4.98 -8.94
C ILE A 116 -5.05 3.91 -8.23
N LEU A 117 -3.74 3.96 -8.40
CA LEU A 117 -2.81 3.05 -7.73
C LEU A 117 -2.33 3.68 -6.42
N VAL A 118 -2.38 2.91 -5.35
CA VAL A 118 -1.94 3.31 -4.01
C VAL A 118 -0.92 2.30 -3.50
N ASP A 119 0.22 2.80 -3.06
CA ASP A 119 1.23 2.02 -2.39
C ASP A 119 1.44 2.61 -0.98
N TYR A 120 1.19 1.81 0.05
CA TYR A 120 1.25 2.25 1.44
C TYR A 120 2.68 2.25 1.96
N LYS A 121 3.08 3.32 2.64
CA LYS A 121 4.43 3.46 3.20
C LYS A 121 4.37 3.79 4.69
N THR A 122 5.09 3.00 5.47
CA THR A 122 5.23 3.16 6.93
C THR A 122 6.58 3.73 7.33
N ASP A 123 7.44 4.01 6.36
CA ASP A 123 8.78 4.57 6.57
C ASP A 123 8.72 5.87 7.33
N ARG A 124 9.69 6.05 8.24
CA ARG A 124 9.95 7.35 8.85
C ARG A 124 10.70 8.23 7.87
N VAL A 125 10.06 9.30 7.46
CA VAL A 125 10.61 10.31 6.54
C VAL A 125 10.37 11.70 7.10
N LYS A 126 11.22 12.65 6.72
CA LYS A 126 11.11 14.04 7.15
C LYS A 126 10.11 14.83 6.32
N ASN A 127 9.96 14.46 5.07
CA ASN A 127 9.11 15.14 4.10
C ASN A 127 8.76 14.22 2.92
N GLU A 128 7.85 14.68 2.10
CA GLU A 128 7.34 14.04 0.90
C GLU A 128 8.45 13.74 -0.13
N ASN A 129 9.38 14.70 -0.35
CA ASN A 129 10.43 14.51 -1.35
C ASN A 129 11.35 13.33 -1.02
N GLU A 130 11.66 13.14 0.26
CA GLU A 130 12.44 11.98 0.72
C GLU A 130 11.74 10.66 0.38
N LEU A 131 10.42 10.60 0.56
CA LEU A 131 9.65 9.41 0.24
C LEU A 131 9.59 9.17 -1.27
N LEU A 132 9.27 10.20 -2.04
CA LEU A 132 9.21 10.12 -3.50
C LEU A 132 10.54 9.71 -4.11
N ASP A 133 11.65 10.26 -3.63
CA ASP A 133 12.98 9.88 -4.13
C ASP A 133 13.31 8.40 -3.89
N ARG A 134 12.87 7.83 -2.77
CA ARG A 134 13.07 6.40 -2.47
C ARG A 134 12.25 5.50 -3.39
N TYR A 135 11.02 5.87 -3.71
CA TYR A 135 10.02 4.97 -4.29
C TYR A 135 9.56 5.33 -5.70
N LYS A 136 10.04 6.43 -6.31
CA LYS A 136 9.66 6.85 -7.67
C LYS A 136 9.81 5.77 -8.74
N LYS A 137 10.87 4.94 -8.65
CA LYS A 137 11.07 3.83 -9.60
C LYS A 137 10.07 2.69 -9.36
N GLN A 138 9.78 2.38 -8.10
CA GLN A 138 8.82 1.34 -7.74
C GLN A 138 7.41 1.72 -8.20
N ILE A 139 6.95 2.92 -7.88
CA ILE A 139 5.61 3.37 -8.25
C ILE A 139 5.44 3.48 -9.77
N ALA A 140 6.47 3.92 -10.49
CA ALA A 140 6.47 3.96 -11.97
C ALA A 140 6.36 2.55 -12.56
N PHE A 141 7.11 1.59 -11.99
CA PHE A 141 7.01 0.19 -12.40
C PHE A 141 5.61 -0.37 -12.14
N TYR A 142 5.05 -0.17 -10.96
CA TYR A 142 3.70 -0.65 -10.64
C TYR A 142 2.65 -0.04 -11.55
N ARG A 143 2.72 1.26 -11.82
CA ARG A 143 1.83 1.92 -12.77
C ARG A 143 1.82 1.21 -14.12
N MET A 144 2.99 1.04 -14.74
CA MET A 144 3.13 0.38 -16.04
C MET A 144 2.60 -1.07 -15.99
N ALA A 145 2.92 -1.82 -14.93
CA ALA A 145 2.52 -3.21 -14.79
C ALA A 145 1.01 -3.36 -14.58
N ILE A 146 0.39 -2.48 -13.79
CA ILE A 146 -1.06 -2.44 -13.57
C ILE A 146 -1.81 -2.07 -14.86
N GLU A 147 -1.35 -1.05 -15.60
CA GLU A 147 -1.96 -0.68 -16.90
C GLU A 147 -1.96 -1.86 -17.88
N LYS A 148 -0.86 -2.62 -17.94
CA LYS A 148 -0.78 -3.83 -18.77
C LYS A 148 -1.69 -4.96 -18.28
N THR A 149 -1.80 -5.14 -16.96
CA THR A 149 -2.56 -6.24 -16.36
C THR A 149 -4.07 -5.99 -16.45
N LEU A 150 -4.52 -4.80 -16.08
CA LEU A 150 -5.94 -4.45 -16.03
C LEU A 150 -6.46 -3.83 -17.32
N LYS A 151 -5.58 -3.52 -18.26
CA LYS A 151 -5.89 -2.91 -19.58
C LYS A 151 -6.72 -1.62 -19.46
N LYS A 152 -6.44 -0.85 -18.41
CA LYS A 152 -7.04 0.45 -18.13
C LYS A 152 -5.94 1.46 -17.79
N PRO A 153 -6.10 2.75 -18.12
CA PRO A 153 -5.12 3.77 -17.76
C PRO A 153 -5.09 3.99 -16.25
N VAL A 154 -3.90 4.15 -15.71
CA VAL A 154 -3.69 4.60 -14.32
C VAL A 154 -3.61 6.13 -14.33
N LYS A 155 -4.66 6.79 -13.84
CA LYS A 155 -4.75 8.25 -13.73
C LYS A 155 -3.78 8.80 -12.72
N GLU A 156 -3.78 8.22 -11.52
CA GLU A 156 -2.92 8.60 -10.42
C GLU A 156 -2.17 7.36 -9.89
N ALA A 157 -0.88 7.52 -9.60
CA ALA A 157 -0.08 6.53 -8.91
C ALA A 157 0.58 7.21 -7.72
N VAL A 158 0.14 6.90 -6.52
CA VAL A 158 0.44 7.65 -5.31
C VAL A 158 1.04 6.77 -4.22
N LEU A 159 1.89 7.37 -3.40
CA LEU A 159 2.34 6.82 -2.13
C LEU A 159 1.46 7.39 -1.01
N TYR A 160 0.82 6.56 -0.20
CA TYR A 160 0.23 7.03 1.03
C TYR A 160 1.20 6.84 2.18
N SER A 161 1.67 7.93 2.75
CA SER A 161 2.59 7.92 3.89
C SER A 161 1.83 7.91 5.21
N PHE A 162 1.89 6.81 5.94
CA PHE A 162 1.39 6.78 7.32
C PHE A 162 2.23 7.64 8.28
N CYS A 163 3.51 7.91 7.95
CA CYS A 163 4.34 8.80 8.76
C CYS A 163 3.93 10.26 8.63
N LEU A 164 3.59 10.69 7.41
CA LEU A 164 3.17 12.06 7.10
C LEU A 164 1.65 12.23 7.12
N GLU A 165 0.90 11.14 7.23
CA GLU A 165 -0.57 11.07 7.22
C GLU A 165 -1.19 11.71 5.97
N LYS A 166 -0.57 11.50 4.81
CA LYS A 166 -1.02 12.09 3.54
C LYS A 166 -0.60 11.29 2.31
N VAL A 167 -1.21 11.64 1.19
CA VAL A 167 -0.80 11.25 -0.16
C VAL A 167 0.42 12.09 -0.58
N CYS A 168 1.38 11.42 -1.22
CA CYS A 168 2.61 11.97 -1.79
C CYS A 168 2.73 11.62 -3.28
#